data_1e8c409b44c3710704c09c8ff5474fa8
#
_entry.id   1e8c409b44c3710704c09c8ff5474fa8
#
_cell.length_a   1.000
_cell.length_b   1.000
_cell.length_c   1.000
_cell.angle_alpha   90.00
_cell.angle_beta   90.00
_cell.angle_gamma   90.00
#
_symmetry.space_group_name_H-M   'P 1'
#
loop_
_entity.id
_entity.type
_entity.pdbx_description
1 polymer ?
#
loop_
_entity_poly.entity_id
_entity_poly.type
_entity_poly.pdbx_seq_one_letter_code
_entity_poly.pdbx_strand_id
1 'polypeptide(L)'
;MPCSFDETTGIGLNLAWKQENGKDYWYENGQRQGLEGRGKEIYDPESDGWYWLDSDANGAKAVSKDVYQESDGGKWVRYDENGKMVKGWNTNENGTYYFDLITGAMAHGTVEINGKTCHFDEATGILK
;
A
#
# COMPACT_ATOMS: atom_id res chain seq x y z
N MET A 1 3.94 -24.07 18.45
CA MET A 1 4.16 -23.75 18.17
C MET A 1 4.23 -23.63 17.69
N PRO A 2 4.22 -23.36 17.63
CA PRO A 2 4.38 -22.90 17.11
C PRO A 2 4.75 -22.70 16.49
N CYS A 3 4.83 -22.38 16.35
CA CYS A 3 5.28 -22.08 15.82
C CYS A 3 5.49 -22.27 15.06
N SER A 4 5.46 -22.05 14.76
CA SER A 4 5.79 -22.04 14.18
C SER A 4 6.28 -22.23 13.49
N PHE A 5 6.56 -22.08 13.32
CA PHE A 5 7.25 -21.97 12.86
C PHE A 5 7.72 -22.47 12.25
N ASP A 6 7.85 -22.18 12.16
CA ASP A 6 8.49 -22.45 11.65
C ASP A 6 9.04 -23.21 11.59
N GLU A 7 8.65 -23.35 11.99
CA GLU A 7 9.38 -23.88 12.02
C GLU A 7 10.03 -24.44 11.18
N THR A 8 10.05 -24.42 10.67
CA THR A 8 10.76 -24.71 9.94
C THR A 8 11.24 -24.15 9.25
N THR A 9 11.11 -23.49 9.03
CA THR A 9 11.70 -22.74 8.75
C THR A 9 12.12 -22.03 9.21
N GLY A 10 11.85 -22.16 9.48
CA GLY A 10 12.38 -21.69 10.49
C GLY A 10 12.61 -20.39 10.56
N ILE A 11 12.43 -19.88 9.93
CA ILE A 11 12.81 -18.76 10.06
C ILE A 11 11.93 -17.99 10.55
N GLY A 12 11.76 -18.01 11.35
CA GLY A 12 11.04 -17.43 12.06
C GLY A 12 10.53 -16.07 12.11
N LEU A 13 10.22 -15.52 11.11
CA LEU A 13 9.56 -14.27 11.22
C LEU A 13 8.08 -14.58 11.39
N ASN A 14 7.56 -14.31 12.55
CA ASN A 14 6.13 -14.45 12.74
C ASN A 14 5.45 -13.23 12.16
N LEU A 15 5.19 -13.27 10.89
CA LEU A 15 4.48 -12.19 10.20
C LEU A 15 3.04 -12.62 10.03
N ALA A 16 2.11 -11.85 10.55
CA ALA A 16 0.70 -12.24 10.48
C ALA A 16 -0.25 -11.06 10.54
N TRP A 17 -1.33 -11.18 9.79
CA TRP A 17 -2.47 -10.29 9.92
C TRP A 17 -3.35 -10.79 11.04
N LYS A 18 -3.88 -9.86 11.84
CA LYS A 18 -4.91 -10.16 12.83
C LYS A 18 -6.08 -9.23 12.61
N GLN A 19 -7.27 -9.77 12.59
CA GLN A 19 -8.47 -8.96 12.42
C GLN A 19 -9.09 -8.66 13.78
N GLU A 20 -9.34 -7.38 14.03
CA GLU A 20 -9.97 -6.93 15.28
C GLU A 20 -10.97 -5.83 14.94
N ASN A 21 -12.20 -5.99 15.38
CA ASN A 21 -13.26 -5.00 15.15
C ASN A 21 -13.43 -4.59 13.68
N GLY A 22 -13.29 -5.58 12.78
CA GLY A 22 -13.46 -5.34 11.36
C GLY A 22 -12.27 -4.71 10.68
N LYS A 23 -11.15 -4.55 11.38
CA LYS A 23 -9.93 -3.97 10.80
C LYS A 23 -8.79 -4.97 10.89
N ASP A 24 -7.87 -4.88 9.93
CA ASP A 24 -6.71 -5.76 9.89
C ASP A 24 -5.48 -5.05 10.42
N TYR A 25 -4.71 -5.74 11.24
CA TYR A 25 -3.48 -5.23 11.85
C TYR A 25 -2.35 -6.19 11.55
N TRP A 26 -1.18 -5.65 11.28
CA TRP A 26 0.01 -6.45 10.95
C TRP A 26 0.92 -6.58 12.16
N TYR A 27 1.29 -7.81 12.48
CA TYR A 27 2.18 -8.10 13.60
C TYR A 27 3.46 -8.75 13.10
N GLU A 28 4.59 -8.32 13.66
CA GLU A 28 5.88 -8.93 13.41
C GLU A 28 6.44 -9.35 14.76
N ASN A 29 6.66 -10.65 14.93
CA ASN A 29 7.15 -11.22 16.18
C ASN A 29 6.28 -10.82 17.37
N GLY A 30 4.97 -10.82 17.17
CA GLY A 30 4.02 -10.50 18.21
C GLY A 30 3.79 -9.03 18.50
N GLN A 31 4.47 -8.16 17.74
CA GLN A 31 4.33 -6.72 17.96
C GLN A 31 3.59 -6.06 16.81
N ARG A 32 2.57 -5.27 17.16
CA ARG A 32 1.79 -4.53 16.16
C ARG A 32 2.67 -3.48 15.50
N GLN A 33 2.61 -3.40 14.20
CA GLN A 33 3.40 -2.46 13.41
C GLN A 33 2.56 -1.26 12.98
N GLY A 34 3.25 -0.19 12.54
CA GLY A 34 2.57 0.99 11.99
C GLY A 34 2.07 1.98 13.03
N LEU A 35 2.62 1.94 14.24
CA LEU A 35 2.19 2.81 15.33
C LEU A 35 2.94 4.12 15.40
N GLU A 36 4.05 4.24 14.69
CA GLU A 36 4.91 5.44 14.76
C GLU A 36 4.87 6.27 13.48
N GLY A 37 5.17 7.54 13.64
CA GLY A 37 5.24 8.45 12.51
C GLY A 37 3.91 8.56 11.80
N ARG A 38 3.94 8.55 10.47
CA ARG A 38 2.72 8.64 9.64
C ARG A 38 2.13 7.27 9.36
N GLY A 39 2.85 6.23 9.68
CA GLY A 39 2.46 4.86 9.40
C GLY A 39 3.63 4.06 8.86
N LYS A 40 3.34 2.88 8.37
CA LYS A 40 4.39 1.99 7.88
C LYS A 40 3.93 1.24 6.64
N GLU A 41 4.79 1.21 5.63
CA GLU A 41 4.55 0.39 4.45
C GLU A 41 5.12 -1.01 4.71
N ILE A 42 4.34 -2.05 4.41
CA ILE A 42 4.81 -3.42 4.58
C ILE A 42 4.54 -4.21 3.31
N TYR A 43 5.36 -5.23 3.09
CA TYR A 43 5.15 -6.17 2.01
C TYR A 43 4.74 -7.51 2.59
N ASP A 44 3.62 -8.05 2.12
CA ASP A 44 3.15 -9.36 2.52
C ASP A 44 3.48 -10.35 1.41
N PRO A 45 4.46 -11.24 1.61
CA PRO A 45 4.85 -12.19 0.57
C PRO A 45 3.76 -13.23 0.27
N GLU A 46 2.87 -13.48 1.19
CA GLU A 46 1.81 -14.47 0.99
C GLU A 46 0.80 -14.01 -0.06
N SER A 47 0.41 -12.73 -0.01
CA SER A 47 -0.51 -12.16 -0.98
C SER A 47 0.22 -11.46 -2.13
N ASP A 48 1.56 -11.36 -2.03
CA ASP A 48 2.38 -10.62 -2.98
C ASP A 48 1.84 -9.20 -3.17
N GLY A 49 1.70 -8.50 -2.06
CA GLY A 49 1.15 -7.16 -2.07
C GLY A 49 1.80 -6.24 -1.07
N TRP A 50 1.72 -4.96 -1.38
CA TRP A 50 2.18 -3.89 -0.50
C TRP A 50 0.97 -3.27 0.18
N TYR A 51 1.11 -2.97 1.48
CA TYR A 51 0.04 -2.45 2.30
C TYR A 51 0.55 -1.29 3.14
N TRP A 52 -0.35 -0.43 3.56
CA TRP A 52 -0.04 0.70 4.43
C TRP A 52 -0.74 0.53 5.77
N LEU A 53 0.02 0.68 6.85
CA LEU A 53 -0.50 0.62 8.21
C LEU A 53 -0.58 2.04 8.71
N ASP A 54 -1.80 2.48 9.02
CA ASP A 54 -2.06 3.88 9.34
C ASP A 54 -1.90 4.13 10.84
N SER A 55 -0.92 4.96 11.22
CA SER A 55 -0.68 5.24 12.62
C SER A 55 -1.84 5.98 13.27
N ASP A 56 -2.58 6.78 12.51
CA ASP A 56 -3.74 7.48 13.03
C ASP A 56 -4.89 6.53 13.37
N ALA A 57 -4.82 5.31 12.85
CA ALA A 57 -5.82 4.28 13.11
C ALA A 57 -5.22 3.12 13.91
N ASN A 58 -4.22 3.41 14.76
CA ASN A 58 -3.55 2.43 15.60
C ASN A 58 -2.89 1.29 14.83
N GLY A 59 -2.41 1.59 13.62
CA GLY A 59 -1.74 0.61 12.76
C GLY A 59 -2.68 -0.18 11.88
N ALA A 60 -3.95 0.20 11.80
CA ALA A 60 -4.91 -0.52 10.96
C ALA A 60 -4.53 -0.39 9.49
N LYS A 61 -4.76 -1.47 8.73
CA LYS A 61 -4.51 -1.49 7.29
C LYS A 61 -5.38 -0.46 6.58
N ALA A 62 -4.77 0.35 5.72
CA ALA A 62 -5.50 1.31 4.92
C ALA A 62 -6.28 0.57 3.83
N VAL A 63 -7.54 0.93 3.64
CA VAL A 63 -8.38 0.34 2.59
C VAL A 63 -9.15 1.44 1.89
N SER A 64 -9.32 1.30 0.58
CA SER A 64 -10.08 2.23 -0.25
C SER A 64 -9.68 3.69 -0.02
N LYS A 65 -8.38 3.95 0.02
CA LYS A 65 -7.91 5.32 0.25
C LYS A 65 -6.56 5.58 -0.42
N ASP A 66 -6.29 6.85 -0.62
CA ASP A 66 -5.01 7.31 -1.14
C ASP A 66 -4.18 7.81 0.04
N VAL A 67 -2.89 7.52 0.02
CA VAL A 67 -1.96 7.91 1.08
C VAL A 67 -0.78 8.63 0.46
N TYR A 68 -0.36 9.73 1.09
CA TYR A 68 0.84 10.44 0.67
C TYR A 68 2.02 9.87 1.46
N GLN A 69 3.02 9.37 0.74
CA GLN A 69 4.23 8.82 1.34
C GLN A 69 5.38 9.76 1.02
N GLU A 70 6.13 10.15 2.04
CA GLU A 70 7.23 11.11 1.87
C GLU A 70 8.50 10.49 1.32
N SER A 71 8.58 9.17 1.29
CA SER A 71 9.76 8.48 0.76
C SER A 71 9.96 8.79 -0.72
N ASP A 72 11.22 8.73 -1.15
CA ASP A 72 11.59 8.96 -2.56
C ASP A 72 11.10 10.28 -3.14
N GLY A 73 11.13 11.34 -2.33
CA GLY A 73 10.73 12.67 -2.80
C GLY A 73 9.25 12.97 -2.69
N GLY A 74 8.50 12.03 -2.15
CA GLY A 74 7.06 12.22 -1.98
C GLY A 74 6.26 11.64 -3.12
N LYS A 75 5.23 10.87 -2.78
CA LYS A 75 4.36 10.26 -3.79
C LYS A 75 3.00 9.96 -3.19
N TRP A 76 1.97 10.00 -4.05
CA TRP A 76 0.65 9.52 -3.69
C TRP A 76 0.52 8.09 -4.17
N VAL A 77 0.03 7.21 -3.29
CA VAL A 77 -0.25 5.81 -3.65
C VAL A 77 -1.68 5.51 -3.27
N ARG A 78 -2.29 4.53 -3.94
CA ARG A 78 -3.68 4.14 -3.68
C ARG A 78 -3.73 2.71 -3.19
N TYR A 79 -4.59 2.48 -2.20
CA TYR A 79 -4.86 1.14 -1.70
C TYR A 79 -6.30 0.79 -2.03
N ASP A 80 -6.50 -0.42 -2.56
CA ASP A 80 -7.83 -0.84 -3.01
C ASP A 80 -8.71 -1.29 -1.83
N GLU A 81 -9.87 -1.82 -2.13
CA GLU A 81 -10.82 -2.25 -1.10
C GLU A 81 -10.30 -3.39 -0.22
N ASN A 82 -9.26 -4.09 -0.68
CA ASN A 82 -8.60 -5.13 0.11
C ASN A 82 -7.33 -4.60 0.78
N GLY A 83 -7.03 -3.32 0.60
CA GLY A 83 -5.85 -2.69 1.15
C GLY A 83 -4.59 -2.90 0.33
N LYS A 84 -4.69 -3.57 -0.81
CA LYS A 84 -3.51 -3.84 -1.63
C LYS A 84 -3.16 -2.63 -2.47
N MET A 85 -1.85 -2.31 -2.57
CA MET A 85 -1.40 -1.16 -3.36
C MET A 85 -1.77 -1.34 -4.82
N VAL A 86 -2.36 -0.30 -5.40
CA VAL A 86 -2.76 -0.28 -6.81
C VAL A 86 -1.56 0.05 -7.68
N LYS A 87 -1.43 -0.64 -8.82
CA LYS A 87 -0.39 -0.38 -9.81
C LYS A 87 -1.03 -0.43 -11.20
N GLY A 88 -0.55 0.40 -12.10
CA GLY A 88 -1.08 0.47 -13.45
C GLY A 88 -2.31 1.36 -13.53
N TRP A 89 -3.11 1.13 -14.56
CA TRP A 89 -4.31 1.93 -14.81
C TRP A 89 -5.39 1.61 -13.77
N ASN A 90 -6.07 2.64 -13.31
CA ASN A 90 -7.15 2.49 -12.33
C ASN A 90 -8.19 3.58 -12.59
N THR A 91 -9.44 3.17 -12.69
CA THR A 91 -10.54 4.11 -12.93
C THR A 91 -11.52 4.04 -11.79
N ASN A 92 -11.95 5.21 -11.32
CA ASN A 92 -13.01 5.30 -10.31
C ASN A 92 -14.04 6.33 -10.75
N GLU A 93 -14.95 6.69 -9.85
CA GLU A 93 -16.02 7.65 -10.16
C GLU A 93 -15.51 9.04 -10.54
N ASN A 94 -14.29 9.39 -10.15
CA ASN A 94 -13.72 10.70 -10.43
C ASN A 94 -12.96 10.74 -11.75
N GLY A 95 -12.51 9.60 -12.25
CA GLY A 95 -11.77 9.55 -13.49
C GLY A 95 -10.77 8.40 -13.55
N THR A 96 -9.84 8.51 -14.50
CA THR A 96 -8.82 7.49 -14.73
C THR A 96 -7.48 7.99 -14.24
N TYR A 97 -6.73 7.08 -13.60
CA TYR A 97 -5.43 7.37 -13.01
C TYR A 97 -4.43 6.31 -13.46
N TYR A 98 -3.15 6.63 -13.33
CA TYR A 98 -2.10 5.65 -13.57
C TYR A 98 -1.13 5.64 -12.38
N PHE A 99 -0.79 4.44 -11.93
CA PHE A 99 0.14 4.25 -10.82
C PHE A 99 1.35 3.48 -11.32
N ASP A 100 2.54 3.94 -10.96
CA ASP A 100 3.78 3.33 -11.40
C ASP A 100 3.78 1.83 -11.07
N LEU A 101 4.21 1.01 -12.05
CA LEU A 101 4.16 -0.45 -11.89
C LEU A 101 5.12 -0.98 -10.84
N ILE A 102 6.12 -0.21 -10.48
CA ILE A 102 7.12 -0.61 -9.49
C ILE A 102 6.85 0.04 -8.15
N THR A 103 6.72 1.37 -8.14
CA THR A 103 6.62 2.14 -6.90
C THR A 103 5.19 2.40 -6.44
N GLY A 104 4.22 2.26 -7.33
CA GLY A 104 2.84 2.61 -7.03
C GLY A 104 2.56 4.11 -7.04
N ALA A 105 3.54 4.92 -7.47
CA ALA A 105 3.38 6.37 -7.45
C ALA A 105 2.33 6.84 -8.46
N MET A 106 1.40 7.68 -8.02
CA MET A 106 0.36 8.24 -8.88
C MET A 106 0.99 9.20 -9.89
N ALA A 107 0.65 9.04 -11.15
CA ALA A 107 1.14 9.92 -12.22
C ALA A 107 0.47 11.29 -12.14
N HIS A 108 1.27 12.34 -12.29
CA HIS A 108 0.80 13.73 -12.36
C HIS A 108 1.54 14.41 -13.50
N GLY A 109 0.87 15.33 -14.19
CA GLY A 109 1.49 16.05 -15.29
C GLY A 109 1.66 15.17 -16.50
N THR A 110 2.72 15.42 -17.28
CA THR A 110 2.98 14.68 -18.51
C THR A 110 3.84 13.45 -18.23
N VAL A 111 3.34 12.28 -18.58
CA VAL A 111 4.04 11.01 -18.34
C VAL A 111 3.95 10.16 -19.60
N GLU A 112 5.07 9.50 -19.95
CA GLU A 112 5.08 8.61 -21.10
C GLU A 112 4.83 7.18 -20.61
N ILE A 113 3.80 6.55 -21.16
CA ILE A 113 3.40 5.19 -20.77
C ILE A 113 3.30 4.34 -22.02
N ASN A 114 4.12 3.29 -22.09
CA ASN A 114 4.16 2.38 -23.24
C ASN A 114 4.32 3.11 -24.59
N GLY A 115 5.17 4.13 -24.60
CA GLY A 115 5.45 4.89 -25.82
C GLY A 115 4.42 5.95 -26.15
N LYS A 116 3.41 6.13 -25.30
CA LYS A 116 2.40 7.16 -25.51
C LYS A 116 2.53 8.24 -24.45
N THR A 117 2.44 9.50 -24.90
CA THR A 117 2.45 10.63 -23.98
C THR A 117 1.06 10.81 -23.39
N CYS A 118 0.97 10.73 -22.08
CA CYS A 118 -0.30 10.90 -21.37
C CYS A 118 -0.24 12.13 -20.48
N HIS A 119 -1.34 12.83 -20.36
CA HIS A 119 -1.42 14.04 -19.54
C HIS A 119 -2.37 13.82 -18.39
N PHE A 120 -1.84 13.98 -17.18
CA PHE A 120 -2.63 13.86 -15.96
C PHE A 120 -2.70 15.20 -15.25
N ASP A 121 -3.82 15.48 -14.62
CA ASP A 121 -3.96 16.72 -13.88
C ASP A 121 -2.90 16.78 -12.78
N GLU A 122 -2.22 17.92 -12.66
CA GLU A 122 -1.12 18.05 -11.72
C GLU A 122 -1.55 18.05 -10.26
N ALA A 123 -2.78 18.40 -9.98
CA ALA A 123 -3.29 18.41 -8.63
C ALA A 123 -3.99 17.11 -8.26
N THR A 124 -4.80 16.56 -9.16
CA THR A 124 -5.64 15.41 -8.85
C THR A 124 -5.12 14.08 -9.38
N GLY A 125 -4.27 14.10 -10.42
CA GLY A 125 -3.80 12.89 -11.06
C GLY A 125 -4.79 12.30 -12.07
N ILE A 126 -5.89 12.99 -12.34
CA ILE A 126 -6.90 12.49 -13.26
C ILE A 126 -6.41 12.66 -14.72
N LEU A 127 -6.57 11.60 -15.52
CA LEU A 127 -6.20 11.63 -16.93
C LEU A 127 -7.05 12.67 -17.67
N LYS A 128 -6.37 13.53 -18.43
CA LYS A 128 -7.05 14.57 -19.21
C LYS A 128 -7.47 14.07 -20.58
#